data_9cbc0951eb3f3154b09970a743075bca
#
_entry.id   9cbc0951eb3f3154b09970a743075bca
#
_cell.length_a   1.000
_cell.length_b   1.000
_cell.length_c   1.000
_cell.angle_alpha   90.00
_cell.angle_beta   90.00
_cell.angle_gamma   90.00
#
_symmetry.space_group_name_H-M   'P 1'
#
loop_
_entity.id
_entity.type
_entity.pdbx_description
1 polymer ?
#
loop_
_entity_poly.entity_id
_entity_poly.type
_entity_poly.pdbx_seq_one_letter_code
_entity_poly.pdbx_strand_id
1 'polypeptide(L)'
;MHIRRWCGLVAGCALLLVQTGCGRAEGSRFVPGDIQNNPAVSTSLPVGVDSAALSAVIGYVDALNIAAKTGDTLALRMSAQVGCGCLKIAKSFEAIYSTANLIGATYRITGFTVVENSANEIRLRVIIAMSKAVHVDRATGVRTAWSGATTPTLFTLQPIDGTWWIVQTE
;
A
#
# COMPACT_ATOMS: atom_id res chain seq x y z
N MET A 1 15.56 13.80 49.08
CA MET A 1 14.99 14.97 49.80
C MET A 1 14.63 16.01 48.74
N HIS A 2 13.40 16.31 48.64
CA HIS A 2 12.57 17.33 47.95
C HIS A 2 11.55 16.78 46.96
N ILE A 3 10.41 16.54 47.57
CA ILE A 3 9.08 16.39 46.94
C ILE A 3 8.62 17.78 46.48
N ARG A 4 8.18 17.94 45.26
CA ARG A 4 7.26 19.04 44.89
C ARG A 4 6.04 18.51 44.22
N ARG A 5 4.96 18.46 44.99
CA ARG A 5 3.58 18.38 44.57
C ARG A 5 3.20 19.70 43.87
N TRP A 6 2.56 19.61 42.73
CA TRP A 6 1.73 20.71 42.21
C TRP A 6 0.34 20.14 41.89
N CYS A 7 -0.60 20.51 42.78
CA CYS A 7 -2.03 20.52 42.52
C CYS A 7 -2.34 21.76 41.69
N GLY A 8 -3.14 21.59 40.63
CA GLY A 8 -3.73 22.70 39.89
C GLY A 8 -5.10 22.27 39.39
N LEU A 9 -6.08 22.59 40.21
CA LEU A 9 -7.52 22.51 39.95
C LEU A 9 -7.91 23.64 39.02
N VAL A 10 -8.57 23.36 37.88
CA VAL A 10 -9.45 24.32 37.24
C VAL A 10 -10.68 23.60 36.75
N ALA A 11 -11.79 23.88 37.44
CA ALA A 11 -13.13 23.58 37.05
C ALA A 11 -13.59 24.58 35.96
N GLY A 12 -14.24 24.11 34.93
CA GLY A 12 -14.86 24.93 33.91
C GLY A 12 -16.08 24.23 33.31
N CYS A 13 -17.25 24.46 33.90
CA CYS A 13 -18.57 24.14 33.34
C CYS A 13 -18.79 24.90 32.04
N ALA A 14 -19.29 24.25 31.01
CA ALA A 14 -20.16 24.87 30.02
C ALA A 14 -21.15 23.85 29.48
N LEU A 15 -22.39 24.03 29.85
CA LEU A 15 -23.58 23.41 29.29
C LEU A 15 -23.84 23.91 27.86
N LEU A 16 -24.78 23.15 27.19
CA LEU A 16 -25.58 23.47 26.01
C LEU A 16 -25.06 22.78 24.75
N LEU A 17 -25.83 22.06 23.97
CA LEU A 17 -27.25 21.97 23.65
C LEU A 17 -27.55 20.60 23.05
N VAL A 18 -28.64 20.03 23.50
CA VAL A 18 -29.33 18.88 22.89
C VAL A 18 -29.91 19.32 21.56
N GLN A 19 -29.52 18.70 20.47
CA GLN A 19 -30.32 18.68 19.26
C GLN A 19 -30.68 17.22 18.93
N THR A 20 -31.88 16.87 19.33
CA THR A 20 -32.60 15.68 18.89
C THR A 20 -32.96 15.84 17.42
N GLY A 21 -32.16 15.25 16.55
CA GLY A 21 -32.48 15.03 15.15
C GLY A 21 -32.94 13.58 14.99
N CYS A 22 -34.23 13.30 15.03
CA CYS A 22 -34.81 12.05 14.57
C CYS A 22 -34.63 11.93 13.05
N GLY A 23 -33.51 11.42 12.61
CA GLY A 23 -33.30 10.95 11.25
C GLY A 23 -33.84 9.53 11.13
N ARG A 24 -34.95 9.41 10.43
CA ARG A 24 -35.62 8.17 10.06
C ARG A 24 -34.62 7.28 9.30
N ALA A 25 -34.24 6.13 9.85
CA ALA A 25 -33.47 5.12 9.17
C ALA A 25 -34.34 4.50 8.07
N GLU A 26 -34.17 4.95 6.85
CA GLU A 26 -34.64 4.20 5.68
C GLU A 26 -33.76 2.97 5.54
N GLY A 27 -34.36 1.81 5.83
CA GLY A 27 -33.77 0.52 5.64
C GLY A 27 -33.39 0.33 4.18
N SER A 28 -32.10 0.39 3.89
CA SER A 28 -31.55 -0.01 2.61
C SER A 28 -31.75 -1.50 2.45
N ARG A 29 -32.77 -1.88 1.67
CA ARG A 29 -33.00 -3.25 1.21
C ARG A 29 -31.75 -3.67 0.45
N PHE A 30 -31.03 -4.61 1.01
CA PHE A 30 -29.99 -5.33 0.29
C PHE A 30 -30.67 -6.15 -0.83
N VAL A 31 -30.53 -5.70 -2.06
CA VAL A 31 -30.91 -6.45 -3.26
C VAL A 31 -29.70 -7.31 -3.62
N PRO A 32 -29.78 -8.67 -3.49
CA PRO A 32 -28.70 -9.53 -3.97
C PRO A 32 -28.89 -9.70 -5.47
N GLY A 33 -28.07 -9.03 -6.25
CA GLY A 33 -28.08 -9.20 -7.68
C GLY A 33 -27.63 -7.96 -8.44
N ASP A 34 -26.35 -7.64 -8.33
CA ASP A 34 -25.59 -7.05 -9.42
C ASP A 34 -24.13 -7.38 -9.16
N ILE A 35 -23.74 -8.58 -9.62
CA ILE A 35 -22.35 -8.83 -9.99
C ILE A 35 -22.13 -7.93 -11.21
N GLN A 36 -21.91 -6.65 -10.96
CA GLN A 36 -21.38 -5.77 -11.99
C GLN A 36 -20.05 -6.36 -12.40
N ASN A 37 -20.05 -6.96 -13.59
CA ASN A 37 -18.86 -7.23 -14.36
C ASN A 37 -18.04 -5.94 -14.40
N ASN A 38 -17.15 -5.81 -13.44
CA ASN A 38 -16.12 -4.78 -13.47
C ASN A 38 -15.36 -5.10 -14.76
N PRO A 39 -15.38 -4.23 -15.79
CA PRO A 39 -14.65 -4.50 -17.02
C PRO A 39 -13.21 -4.75 -16.57
N ALA A 40 -12.71 -5.96 -16.82
CA ALA A 40 -11.31 -6.25 -16.65
C ALA A 40 -10.57 -5.13 -17.37
N VAL A 41 -9.92 -4.24 -16.62
CA VAL A 41 -9.05 -3.24 -17.21
C VAL A 41 -7.99 -4.07 -17.90
N SER A 42 -8.16 -4.24 -19.21
CA SER A 42 -7.16 -4.88 -20.06
C SER A 42 -5.92 -4.02 -19.99
N THR A 43 -5.05 -4.34 -19.03
CA THR A 43 -3.75 -3.72 -18.94
C THR A 43 -2.94 -4.29 -20.09
N SER A 44 -3.06 -3.65 -21.27
CA SER A 44 -2.23 -4.01 -22.40
C SER A 44 -0.77 -3.78 -21.98
N LEU A 45 0.01 -4.87 -21.97
CA LEU A 45 1.43 -4.77 -21.72
C LEU A 45 2.06 -3.88 -22.79
N PRO A 46 3.06 -3.06 -22.44
CA PRO A 46 3.72 -2.18 -23.41
C PRO A 46 4.42 -3.01 -24.49
N VAL A 47 4.13 -2.69 -25.76
CA VAL A 47 4.74 -3.38 -26.90
C VAL A 47 6.20 -2.99 -27.02
N GLY A 48 7.07 -3.99 -27.26
CA GLY A 48 8.50 -3.78 -27.54
C GLY A 48 9.38 -3.69 -26.29
N VAL A 49 8.83 -3.80 -25.07
CA VAL A 49 9.63 -3.90 -23.84
C VAL A 49 10.01 -5.35 -23.60
N ASP A 50 11.22 -5.56 -23.09
CA ASP A 50 11.67 -6.89 -22.67
C ASP A 50 10.72 -7.49 -21.65
N SER A 51 10.22 -8.68 -21.94
CA SER A 51 9.24 -9.39 -21.09
C SER A 51 9.83 -9.75 -19.71
N ALA A 52 11.14 -9.97 -19.63
CA ALA A 52 11.82 -10.25 -18.36
C ALA A 52 11.87 -9.00 -17.46
N ALA A 53 12.05 -7.81 -18.05
CA ALA A 53 11.97 -6.54 -17.33
C ALA A 53 10.56 -6.30 -16.77
N LEU A 54 9.53 -6.56 -17.58
CA LEU A 54 8.14 -6.49 -17.11
C LEU A 54 7.87 -7.48 -15.98
N SER A 55 8.38 -8.71 -16.11
CA SER A 55 8.25 -9.75 -15.09
C SER A 55 8.91 -9.36 -13.78
N ALA A 56 10.05 -8.65 -13.81
CA ALA A 56 10.70 -8.14 -12.59
C ALA A 56 9.78 -7.15 -11.84
N VAL A 57 9.10 -6.24 -12.54
CA VAL A 57 8.15 -5.30 -11.91
C VAL A 57 6.91 -6.02 -11.38
N ILE A 58 6.36 -6.97 -12.12
CA ILE A 58 5.23 -7.79 -11.67
C ILE A 58 5.61 -8.56 -10.41
N GLY A 59 6.77 -9.24 -10.42
CA GLY A 59 7.29 -9.97 -9.27
C GLY A 59 7.50 -9.09 -8.02
N TYR A 60 7.93 -7.83 -8.21
CA TYR A 60 8.02 -6.87 -7.13
C TYR A 60 6.63 -6.56 -6.51
N VAL A 61 5.61 -6.37 -7.33
CA VAL A 61 4.24 -6.09 -6.84
C VAL A 61 3.64 -7.34 -6.17
N ASP A 62 3.94 -8.53 -6.65
CA ASP A 62 3.54 -9.78 -5.99
C ASP A 62 4.24 -9.94 -4.63
N ALA A 63 5.52 -9.58 -4.54
CA ALA A 63 6.26 -9.56 -3.28
C ALA A 63 5.71 -8.51 -2.30
N LEU A 64 5.23 -7.35 -2.78
CA LEU A 64 4.48 -6.37 -1.96
C LEU A 64 3.21 -7.01 -1.37
N ASN A 65 2.48 -7.79 -2.15
CA ASN A 65 1.26 -8.47 -1.69
C ASN A 65 1.56 -9.51 -0.61
N ILE A 66 2.65 -10.28 -0.75
CA ILE A 66 3.09 -11.22 0.27
C ILE A 66 3.42 -10.47 1.56
N ALA A 67 4.26 -9.43 1.47
CA ALA A 67 4.65 -8.62 2.63
C ALA A 67 3.43 -7.95 3.31
N ALA A 68 2.49 -7.42 2.52
CA ALA A 68 1.27 -6.80 3.03
C ALA A 68 0.31 -7.79 3.71
N LYS A 69 0.32 -9.03 3.30
CA LYS A 69 -0.54 -10.09 3.87
C LYS A 69 0.05 -10.75 5.10
N THR A 70 1.36 -10.94 5.12
CA THR A 70 2.04 -11.83 6.09
C THR A 70 3.04 -11.12 6.99
N GLY A 71 3.53 -9.94 6.58
CA GLY A 71 4.69 -9.28 7.19
C GLY A 71 6.03 -9.86 6.76
N ASP A 72 6.04 -10.95 5.98
CA ASP A 72 7.28 -11.51 5.44
C ASP A 72 7.78 -10.65 4.27
N THR A 73 8.95 -10.06 4.43
CA THR A 73 9.57 -9.16 3.47
C THR A 73 10.69 -9.79 2.66
N LEU A 74 10.97 -11.08 2.83
CA LEU A 74 12.08 -11.75 2.16
C LEU A 74 11.98 -11.66 0.64
N ALA A 75 10.83 -12.05 0.07
CA ALA A 75 10.60 -11.97 -1.37
C ALA A 75 10.74 -10.54 -1.90
N LEU A 76 10.26 -9.55 -1.14
CA LEU A 76 10.36 -8.13 -1.50
C LEU A 76 11.83 -7.65 -1.47
N ARG A 77 12.62 -8.08 -0.51
CA ARG A 77 14.05 -7.76 -0.45
C ARG A 77 14.84 -8.38 -1.59
N MET A 78 14.39 -9.53 -2.09
CA MET A 78 15.02 -10.24 -3.21
C MET A 78 14.54 -9.75 -4.58
N SER A 79 13.50 -8.94 -4.66
CA SER A 79 12.93 -8.47 -5.93
C SER A 79 13.60 -7.21 -6.50
N ALA A 80 14.57 -6.64 -5.79
CA ALA A 80 15.27 -5.44 -6.21
C ALA A 80 16.73 -5.46 -5.75
N GLN A 81 17.55 -4.65 -6.42
CA GLN A 81 18.97 -4.53 -6.12
C GLN A 81 19.20 -3.98 -4.71
N VAL A 82 20.22 -4.49 -4.03
CA VAL A 82 20.66 -3.99 -2.72
C VAL A 82 20.99 -2.50 -2.83
N GLY A 83 20.44 -1.69 -1.92
CA GLY A 83 20.60 -0.23 -1.94
C GLY A 83 19.49 0.51 -2.68
N CYS A 84 18.62 -0.17 -3.42
CA CYS A 84 17.43 0.44 -4.00
C CYS A 84 16.56 1.10 -2.92
N GLY A 85 16.18 2.37 -3.15
CA GLY A 85 15.22 3.07 -2.29
C GLY A 85 13.85 2.37 -2.20
N CYS A 86 13.52 1.53 -3.19
CA CYS A 86 12.33 0.70 -3.23
C CYS A 86 12.22 -0.28 -2.05
N LEU A 87 13.35 -0.65 -1.44
CA LEU A 87 13.36 -1.55 -0.28
C LEU A 87 12.99 -0.86 1.05
N LYS A 88 12.80 0.46 1.06
CA LYS A 88 12.29 1.17 2.26
C LYS A 88 10.93 0.67 2.68
N ILE A 89 10.10 0.26 1.74
CA ILE A 89 8.76 -0.28 2.03
C ILE A 89 8.83 -1.61 2.79
N ALA A 90 9.86 -2.42 2.59
CA ALA A 90 10.08 -3.64 3.36
C ALA A 90 10.24 -3.33 4.85
N LYS A 91 11.05 -2.30 5.19
CA LYS A 91 11.20 -1.83 6.57
C LYS A 91 9.89 -1.30 7.15
N SER A 92 9.05 -0.66 6.33
CA SER A 92 7.73 -0.19 6.77
C SER A 92 6.82 -1.36 7.12
N PHE A 93 6.78 -2.43 6.34
CA PHE A 93 6.03 -3.63 6.67
C PHE A 93 6.55 -4.30 7.95
N GLU A 94 7.86 -4.43 8.11
CA GLU A 94 8.49 -4.97 9.32
C GLU A 94 8.09 -4.15 10.56
N ALA A 95 8.11 -2.83 10.45
CA ALA A 95 7.68 -1.94 11.53
C ALA A 95 6.19 -2.12 11.86
N ILE A 96 5.31 -2.19 10.86
CA ILE A 96 3.89 -2.45 11.06
C ILE A 96 3.69 -3.80 11.75
N TYR A 97 4.28 -4.85 11.20
CA TYR A 97 4.10 -6.21 11.70
C TYR A 97 4.84 -6.51 13.00
N SER A 98 5.67 -5.60 13.51
CA SER A 98 6.23 -5.72 14.85
C SER A 98 5.18 -5.52 15.95
N THR A 99 4.17 -4.67 15.74
CA THR A 99 3.17 -4.27 16.74
C THR A 99 1.72 -4.47 16.30
N ALA A 100 1.48 -4.69 15.02
CA ALA A 100 0.14 -4.70 14.45
C ALA A 100 -0.01 -5.76 13.35
N ASN A 101 -1.23 -5.87 12.82
CA ASN A 101 -1.52 -6.60 11.60
C ASN A 101 -2.16 -5.66 10.58
N LEU A 102 -1.91 -5.89 9.32
CA LEU A 102 -2.54 -5.19 8.21
C LEU A 102 -3.53 -6.13 7.52
N ILE A 103 -4.81 -5.73 7.43
CA ILE A 103 -5.87 -6.56 6.89
C ILE A 103 -6.43 -5.90 5.63
N GLY A 104 -6.52 -6.66 4.54
CA GLY A 104 -7.15 -6.23 3.30
C GLY A 104 -6.27 -5.41 2.37
N ALA A 105 -5.01 -5.13 2.72
CA ALA A 105 -4.09 -4.46 1.81
C ALA A 105 -3.73 -5.39 0.64
N THR A 106 -4.01 -4.92 -0.56
CA THR A 106 -3.58 -5.56 -1.81
C THR A 106 -3.08 -4.52 -2.78
N TYR A 107 -2.06 -4.86 -3.54
CA TYR A 107 -1.45 -4.02 -4.56
C TYR A 107 -1.70 -4.64 -5.93
N ARG A 108 -2.08 -3.82 -6.89
CA ARG A 108 -2.27 -4.25 -8.28
C ARG A 108 -1.73 -3.21 -9.24
N ILE A 109 -1.18 -3.67 -10.33
CA ILE A 109 -0.81 -2.81 -11.45
C ILE A 109 -2.08 -2.50 -12.24
N THR A 110 -2.29 -1.22 -12.53
CA THR A 110 -3.44 -0.75 -13.31
C THR A 110 -3.02 -0.08 -14.63
N GLY A 111 -1.72 0.15 -14.83
CA GLY A 111 -1.21 0.69 -16.08
C GLY A 111 0.30 0.70 -16.12
N PHE A 112 0.83 0.69 -17.36
CA PHE A 112 2.24 0.84 -17.69
C PHE A 112 2.42 1.95 -18.71
N THR A 113 3.49 2.71 -18.61
CA THR A 113 3.97 3.63 -19.65
C THR A 113 5.48 3.50 -19.76
N VAL A 114 5.97 3.24 -20.95
CA VAL A 114 7.41 3.21 -21.24
C VAL A 114 7.92 4.63 -21.28
N VAL A 115 8.92 4.94 -20.47
CA VAL A 115 9.60 6.24 -20.45
C VAL A 115 10.91 6.15 -21.22
N GLU A 116 11.63 5.03 -21.04
CA GLU A 116 12.88 4.73 -21.73
C GLU A 116 12.97 3.22 -21.96
N ASN A 117 13.54 2.84 -23.11
CA ASN A 117 13.74 1.44 -23.47
C ASN A 117 15.04 1.30 -24.26
N SER A 118 16.10 0.91 -23.60
CA SER A 118 17.40 0.63 -24.18
C SER A 118 17.91 -0.74 -23.74
N ALA A 119 18.99 -1.21 -24.35
CA ALA A 119 19.60 -2.50 -23.97
C ALA A 119 20.17 -2.50 -22.54
N ASN A 120 20.51 -1.34 -22.01
CA ASN A 120 21.18 -1.20 -20.71
C ASN A 120 20.26 -0.64 -19.61
N GLU A 121 19.13 -0.04 -19.99
CA GLU A 121 18.20 0.55 -19.04
C GLU A 121 16.78 0.58 -19.61
N ILE A 122 15.85 0.19 -18.78
CA ILE A 122 14.40 0.35 -19.04
C ILE A 122 13.81 1.18 -17.91
N ARG A 123 13.08 2.24 -18.28
CA ARG A 123 12.32 3.05 -17.31
C ARG A 123 10.82 2.93 -17.60
N LEU A 124 10.11 2.42 -16.61
CA LEU A 124 8.68 2.17 -16.69
C LEU A 124 7.95 3.00 -15.64
N ARG A 125 7.01 3.83 -16.09
CA ARG A 125 6.03 4.42 -15.18
C ARG A 125 4.89 3.41 -15.00
N VAL A 126 4.71 2.95 -13.79
CA VAL A 126 3.72 1.93 -13.42
C VAL A 126 2.70 2.55 -12.49
N ILE A 127 1.44 2.38 -12.79
CA ILE A 127 0.35 2.82 -11.92
C ILE A 127 0.00 1.67 -10.98
N ILE A 128 0.27 1.86 -9.69
CA ILE A 128 0.00 0.86 -8.66
C ILE A 128 -1.18 1.34 -7.82
N ALA A 129 -2.23 0.55 -7.77
CA ALA A 129 -3.38 0.78 -6.90
C ALA A 129 -3.28 -0.10 -5.65
N MET A 130 -3.37 0.51 -4.49
CA MET A 130 -3.51 -0.17 -3.19
C MET A 130 -4.97 -0.14 -2.77
N SER A 131 -5.52 -1.27 -2.35
CA SER A 131 -6.88 -1.35 -1.78
C SER A 131 -6.97 -0.64 -0.43
N LYS A 132 -8.20 -0.41 0.03
CA LYS A 132 -8.44 -0.06 1.44
C LYS A 132 -7.93 -1.17 2.35
N ALA A 133 -7.42 -0.79 3.52
CA ALA A 133 -6.88 -1.71 4.51
C ALA A 133 -7.27 -1.28 5.92
N VAL A 134 -7.11 -2.20 6.88
CA VAL A 134 -7.29 -1.91 8.30
C VAL A 134 -6.02 -2.30 9.04
N HIS A 135 -5.42 -1.34 9.69
CA HIS A 135 -4.35 -1.55 10.66
C HIS A 135 -4.97 -1.93 12.01
N VAL A 136 -4.55 -3.05 12.59
CA VAL A 136 -5.05 -3.55 13.88
C VAL A 136 -3.88 -3.67 14.85
N ASP A 137 -3.83 -2.81 15.85
CA ASP A 137 -2.83 -2.87 16.92
C ASP A 137 -3.02 -4.17 17.73
N ARG A 138 -1.95 -4.93 17.92
CA ARG A 138 -2.03 -6.24 18.59
C ARG A 138 -2.21 -6.16 20.10
N ALA A 139 -1.68 -5.10 20.73
CA ALA A 139 -1.75 -4.93 22.18
C ALA A 139 -3.12 -4.40 22.63
N THR A 140 -3.69 -3.47 21.85
CA THR A 140 -4.92 -2.76 22.23
C THR A 140 -6.16 -3.22 21.46
N GLY A 141 -5.99 -3.90 20.32
CA GLY A 141 -7.07 -4.23 19.39
C GLY A 141 -7.63 -3.02 18.61
N VAL A 142 -7.05 -1.83 18.78
CA VAL A 142 -7.50 -0.63 18.09
C VAL A 142 -7.36 -0.81 16.57
N ARG A 143 -8.42 -0.45 15.86
CA ARG A 143 -8.52 -0.58 14.41
C ARG A 143 -8.48 0.80 13.76
N THR A 144 -7.53 1.00 12.85
CA THR A 144 -7.39 2.23 12.07
C THR A 144 -7.58 1.91 10.60
N ALA A 145 -8.58 2.53 9.97
CA ALA A 145 -8.83 2.38 8.55
C ALA A 145 -7.79 3.17 7.72
N TRP A 146 -7.24 2.54 6.72
CA TRP A 146 -6.39 3.16 5.70
C TRP A 146 -7.16 3.24 4.40
N SER A 147 -7.17 4.42 3.81
CA SER A 147 -7.74 4.63 2.48
C SER A 147 -6.89 3.91 1.44
N GLY A 148 -7.56 3.38 0.41
CA GLY A 148 -6.85 2.97 -0.81
C GLY A 148 -6.17 4.17 -1.46
N ALA A 149 -5.13 3.89 -2.25
CA ALA A 149 -4.38 4.90 -2.98
C ALA A 149 -4.00 4.38 -4.37
N THR A 150 -3.83 5.29 -5.31
CA THR A 150 -3.26 4.98 -6.62
C THR A 150 -2.04 5.86 -6.80
N THR A 151 -0.88 5.24 -7.01
CA THR A 151 0.40 5.94 -7.07
C THR A 151 1.11 5.62 -8.38
N PRO A 152 1.45 6.62 -9.20
CA PRO A 152 2.41 6.42 -10.27
C PRO A 152 3.80 6.25 -9.66
N THR A 153 4.48 5.20 -10.05
CA THR A 153 5.85 4.88 -9.61
C THR A 153 6.71 4.70 -10.85
N LEU A 154 7.82 5.40 -10.92
CA LEU A 154 8.81 5.20 -11.97
C LEU A 154 9.80 4.14 -11.52
N PHE A 155 9.85 3.03 -12.24
CA PHE A 155 10.84 1.97 -12.05
C PHE A 155 11.98 2.16 -13.04
N THR A 156 13.21 2.15 -12.54
CA THR A 156 14.42 2.02 -13.36
C THR A 156 14.96 0.61 -13.20
N LEU A 157 15.12 -0.08 -14.31
CA LEU A 157 15.61 -1.45 -14.37
C LEU A 157 16.90 -1.49 -15.19
N GLN A 158 17.85 -2.30 -14.73
CA GLN A 158 19.12 -2.55 -15.44
C GLN A 158 19.42 -4.04 -15.49
N PRO A 159 20.01 -4.54 -16.60
CA PRO A 159 20.43 -5.92 -16.68
C PRO A 159 21.74 -6.09 -15.89
N ILE A 160 21.74 -7.03 -14.95
CA ILE A 160 22.91 -7.43 -14.15
C ILE A 160 23.02 -8.94 -14.29
N ASP A 161 24.14 -9.41 -14.83
CA ASP A 161 24.39 -10.83 -15.09
C ASP A 161 23.26 -11.50 -15.90
N GLY A 162 22.74 -10.79 -16.91
CA GLY A 162 21.68 -11.28 -17.79
C GLY A 162 20.27 -11.29 -17.16
N THR A 163 20.11 -10.77 -15.95
CA THR A 163 18.82 -10.65 -15.25
C THR A 163 18.47 -9.19 -15.07
N TRP A 164 17.21 -8.81 -15.35
CA TRP A 164 16.70 -7.47 -15.11
C TRP A 164 16.41 -7.24 -13.61
N TRP A 165 17.05 -6.24 -13.05
CA TRP A 165 16.88 -5.84 -11.65
C TRP A 165 16.28 -4.46 -11.53
N ILE A 166 15.38 -4.27 -10.58
CA ILE A 166 14.93 -2.93 -10.18
C ILE A 166 16.06 -2.30 -9.37
N VAL A 167 16.64 -1.23 -9.91
CA VAL A 167 17.76 -0.49 -9.29
C VAL A 167 17.29 0.78 -8.60
N GLN A 168 16.14 1.34 -9.01
CA GLN A 168 15.58 2.57 -8.44
C GLN A 168 14.07 2.63 -8.62
N THR A 169 13.40 3.33 -7.69
CA THR A 169 11.99 3.77 -7.81
C THR A 169 11.86 5.23 -7.37
N GLU A 170 10.99 5.97 -8.07
CA GLU A 170 10.66 7.39 -7.83
C GLU A 170 9.14 7.61 -7.82
#